data_4bb2b13ee942f2db51172d432e2ea8a4
#
_entry.id   4bb2b13ee942f2db51172d432e2ea8a4
#
_cell.length_a   1.000
_cell.length_b   1.000
_cell.length_c   1.000
_cell.angle_alpha   90.00
_cell.angle_beta   90.00
_cell.angle_gamma   90.00
#
_symmetry.space_group_name_H-M   'P 1'
#
loop_
_entity.id
_entity.type
_entity.pdbx_description
1 polymer ?
#
loop_
_entity_poly.entity_id
_entity_poly.type
_entity_poly.pdbx_seq_one_letter_code
_entity_poly.pdbx_strand_id
1 'polypeptide(L)'
;IGQCNLLEAKVVETGSERMKIEIDGVGIAETLPAAGVQAGTRGTLALRPEKIKISASLPADVADEVHFRGKVHDCLYLGDVTIYIVELENGLLVEAMLPNSASGQAKFFDDNDAVEIAWRFDAGHFLAE
;
A
#
# COMPACT_ATOMS: atom_id res chain seq x y z
N ILE A 1 -3.69 10.54 13.47
CA ILE A 1 -3.70 9.09 13.41
C ILE A 1 -3.31 8.64 12.02
N GLY A 2 -2.50 7.64 11.96
CA GLY A 2 -2.14 7.08 10.69
C GLY A 2 -1.25 8.02 9.90
N GLN A 3 0.03 7.84 10.01
CA GLN A 3 0.95 8.56 9.16
C GLN A 3 0.85 7.99 7.76
N CYS A 4 1.01 8.86 6.78
CA CYS A 4 1.04 8.43 5.39
C CYS A 4 2.19 7.46 5.16
N ASN A 5 1.94 6.38 4.44
CA ASN A 5 3.02 5.51 3.99
C ASN A 5 3.80 6.23 2.91
N LEU A 6 5.11 6.19 3.00
CA LEU A 6 6.00 6.81 2.02
C LEU A 6 6.87 5.72 1.41
N LEU A 7 6.59 5.38 0.16
CA LEU A 7 7.24 4.25 -0.51
C LEU A 7 8.19 4.79 -1.59
N GLU A 8 9.48 4.54 -1.41
CA GLU A 8 10.48 4.96 -2.38
C GLU A 8 10.28 4.24 -3.70
N ALA A 9 10.30 4.98 -4.79
CA ALA A 9 9.97 4.42 -6.08
C ALA A 9 10.64 5.17 -7.21
N LYS A 10 10.62 4.55 -8.40
CA LYS A 10 11.19 5.11 -9.61
C LYS A 10 10.16 4.95 -10.73
N VAL A 11 9.97 5.99 -11.53
CA VAL A 11 9.06 5.92 -12.68
C VAL A 11 9.66 4.97 -13.72
N VAL A 12 8.85 4.02 -14.17
CA VAL A 12 9.25 3.05 -15.18
C VAL A 12 8.67 3.45 -16.53
N GLU A 13 7.41 3.87 -16.52
CA GLU A 13 6.71 4.19 -17.76
C GLU A 13 5.70 5.29 -17.49
N THR A 14 5.69 6.32 -18.34
CA THR A 14 4.72 7.40 -18.20
C THR A 14 3.49 7.11 -19.06
N GLY A 15 2.39 7.78 -18.75
CA GLY A 15 1.16 7.65 -19.52
C GLY A 15 0.22 8.80 -19.22
N SER A 16 -0.83 8.93 -20.02
CA SER A 16 -1.76 10.04 -19.87
C SER A 16 -2.78 9.82 -18.76
N GLU A 17 -3.17 8.58 -18.51
CA GLU A 17 -4.16 8.27 -17.48
C GLU A 17 -3.53 7.57 -16.29
N ARG A 18 -2.46 6.82 -16.50
CA ARG A 18 -1.73 6.09 -15.48
C ARG A 18 -0.27 6.06 -15.84
N MET A 19 0.54 5.91 -14.83
CA MET A 19 1.95 5.63 -15.05
C MET A 19 2.36 4.45 -14.20
N LYS A 20 3.47 3.82 -14.54
CA LYS A 20 4.02 2.70 -13.79
C LYS A 20 5.24 3.14 -13.05
N ILE A 21 5.30 2.73 -11.78
CA ILE A 21 6.46 2.97 -10.94
C ILE A 21 6.94 1.64 -10.41
N GLU A 22 8.22 1.58 -10.08
CA GLU A 22 8.78 0.43 -9.38
C GLU A 22 9.04 0.84 -7.94
N ILE A 23 8.32 0.20 -7.02
CA ILE A 23 8.54 0.43 -5.59
C ILE A 23 9.77 -0.38 -5.22
N ASP A 24 10.77 0.30 -4.65
CA ASP A 24 12.09 -0.29 -4.43
C ASP A 24 12.00 -1.61 -3.66
N GLY A 25 12.51 -2.67 -4.28
CA GLY A 25 12.56 -4.00 -3.68
C GLY A 25 11.23 -4.72 -3.57
N VAL A 26 10.15 -4.12 -4.07
CA VAL A 26 8.81 -4.69 -3.94
C VAL A 26 8.24 -5.09 -5.29
N GLY A 27 8.15 -4.15 -6.22
CA GLY A 27 7.62 -4.47 -7.55
C GLY A 27 6.96 -3.29 -8.22
N ILE A 28 6.31 -3.58 -9.34
CA ILE A 28 5.68 -2.57 -10.20
C ILE A 28 4.29 -2.25 -9.67
N ALA A 29 3.97 -0.97 -9.66
CA ALA A 29 2.64 -0.48 -9.28
C ALA A 29 2.20 0.58 -10.27
N GLU A 30 0.90 0.62 -10.55
CA GLU A 30 0.33 1.72 -11.32
C GLU A 30 -0.10 2.82 -10.38
N THR A 31 0.00 4.06 -10.84
CA THR A 31 -0.41 5.23 -10.07
C THR A 31 -0.88 6.32 -11.01
N LEU A 32 -1.44 7.38 -10.45
CA LEU A 32 -1.84 8.54 -11.24
C LEU A 32 -0.61 9.20 -11.85
N PRO A 33 -0.74 9.76 -13.05
CA PRO A 33 0.38 10.48 -13.66
C PRO A 33 0.77 11.69 -12.81
N ALA A 34 2.05 12.01 -12.85
CA ALA A 34 2.58 13.20 -12.20
C ALA A 34 3.22 14.09 -13.26
N ALA A 35 3.03 15.41 -13.13
CA ALA A 35 3.56 16.35 -14.10
C ALA A 35 5.08 16.41 -14.02
N GLY A 36 5.71 16.53 -15.19
CA GLY A 36 7.15 16.77 -15.26
C GLY A 36 8.02 15.55 -14.99
N VAL A 37 7.43 14.35 -14.93
CA VAL A 37 8.22 13.14 -14.70
C VAL A 37 8.43 12.39 -16.01
N GLN A 38 9.49 11.58 -16.02
CA GLN A 38 9.81 10.72 -17.15
C GLN A 38 10.37 9.41 -16.59
N ALA A 39 10.55 8.42 -17.46
CA ALA A 39 11.14 7.15 -17.04
C ALA A 39 12.49 7.42 -16.37
N GLY A 40 12.68 6.80 -15.22
CA GLY A 40 13.90 6.99 -14.42
C GLY A 40 13.78 8.03 -13.32
N THR A 41 12.75 8.86 -13.33
CA THR A 41 12.56 9.85 -12.26
C THR A 41 12.30 9.13 -10.95
N ARG A 42 13.06 9.50 -9.92
CA ARG A 42 12.87 8.95 -8.59
C ARG A 42 11.93 9.82 -7.78
N GLY A 43 11.26 9.20 -6.83
CA GLY A 43 10.35 9.92 -5.96
C GLY A 43 9.79 9.00 -4.90
N THR A 44 8.68 9.44 -4.34
CA THR A 44 8.04 8.74 -3.22
C THR A 44 6.55 8.64 -3.51
N LEU A 45 5.99 7.44 -3.35
CA LEU A 45 4.55 7.25 -3.40
C LEU A 45 4.00 7.45 -2.00
N ALA A 46 3.15 8.45 -1.83
CA ALA A 46 2.48 8.71 -0.57
C ALA A 46 1.12 8.03 -0.59
N LEU A 47 0.86 7.17 0.39
CA LEU A 47 -0.33 6.32 0.39
C LEU A 47 -0.90 6.23 1.81
N ARG A 48 -2.15 6.63 1.98
CA ARG A 48 -2.77 6.65 3.30
C ARG A 48 -3.16 5.24 3.75
N PRO A 49 -2.96 4.92 5.03
CA PRO A 49 -3.27 3.57 5.53
C PRO A 49 -4.71 3.13 5.32
N GLU A 50 -5.67 4.06 5.42
CA GLU A 50 -7.08 3.71 5.26
C GLU A 50 -7.45 3.36 3.83
N LYS A 51 -6.57 3.64 2.87
CA LYS A 51 -6.79 3.30 1.47
C LYS A 51 -6.29 1.90 1.12
N ILE A 52 -5.62 1.25 2.04
CA ILE A 52 -5.05 -0.08 1.81
C ILE A 52 -5.99 -1.14 2.34
N LYS A 53 -6.41 -2.05 1.45
CA LYS A 53 -7.15 -3.25 1.85
C LYS A 53 -6.18 -4.28 2.37
N ILE A 54 -6.57 -5.02 3.38
CA ILE A 54 -5.78 -6.12 3.91
C ILE A 54 -6.69 -7.32 4.16
N SER A 55 -6.24 -8.50 3.75
CA SER A 55 -6.98 -9.74 3.94
C SER A 55 -6.01 -10.91 3.89
N ALA A 56 -6.46 -12.06 4.38
CA ALA A 56 -5.67 -13.29 4.23
C ALA A 56 -5.53 -13.66 2.75
N SER A 57 -6.51 -13.30 1.94
CA SER A 57 -6.49 -13.56 0.50
C SER A 57 -7.31 -12.50 -0.21
N LEU A 58 -6.76 -11.93 -1.28
CA LEU A 58 -7.44 -10.94 -2.11
C LEU A 58 -7.33 -11.38 -3.56
N PRO A 59 -8.36 -11.07 -4.38
CA PRO A 59 -8.24 -11.34 -5.81
C PRO A 59 -7.04 -10.58 -6.39
N ALA A 60 -6.21 -11.28 -7.16
CA ALA A 60 -4.99 -10.69 -7.68
C ALA A 60 -5.20 -9.87 -8.95
N ASP A 61 -6.27 -10.15 -9.70
CA ASP A 61 -6.50 -9.55 -11.01
C ASP A 61 -7.65 -8.56 -11.01
N VAL A 62 -7.78 -7.80 -9.94
CA VAL A 62 -8.82 -6.77 -9.89
C VAL A 62 -8.33 -5.57 -10.68
N ALA A 63 -9.12 -5.14 -11.66
CA ALA A 63 -8.80 -3.97 -12.45
C ALA A 63 -8.65 -2.76 -11.53
N ASP A 64 -7.70 -1.89 -11.85
CA ASP A 64 -7.47 -0.64 -11.13
C ASP A 64 -6.87 -0.82 -9.73
N GLU A 65 -6.46 -2.03 -9.37
CA GLU A 65 -5.83 -2.26 -8.06
C GLU A 65 -4.41 -2.76 -8.19
N VAL A 66 -3.58 -2.30 -7.25
CA VAL A 66 -2.23 -2.78 -7.05
C VAL A 66 -2.30 -3.80 -5.91
N HIS A 67 -1.59 -4.91 -6.04
CA HIS A 67 -1.70 -6.03 -5.11
C HIS A 67 -0.31 -6.55 -4.76
N PHE A 68 -0.06 -6.73 -3.46
CA PHE A 68 1.20 -7.29 -2.97
C PHE A 68 0.95 -8.24 -1.82
N ARG A 69 1.91 -9.11 -1.57
CA ARG A 69 1.88 -10.04 -0.44
C ARG A 69 2.83 -9.58 0.64
N GLY A 70 2.49 -9.92 1.89
CA GLY A 70 3.33 -9.62 3.01
C GLY A 70 2.94 -10.44 4.21
N LYS A 71 3.45 -10.05 5.36
CA LYS A 71 3.06 -10.68 6.62
C LYS A 71 2.88 -9.61 7.67
N VAL A 72 2.03 -9.88 8.65
CA VAL A 72 1.77 -8.94 9.73
C VAL A 72 3.01 -8.89 10.63
N HIS A 73 3.59 -7.71 10.74
CA HIS A 73 4.74 -7.47 11.60
C HIS A 73 4.28 -7.08 13.00
N ASP A 74 3.20 -6.29 13.07
CA ASP A 74 2.69 -5.79 14.34
C ASP A 74 1.29 -5.24 14.12
N CYS A 75 0.57 -4.97 15.19
CA CYS A 75 -0.71 -4.29 15.08
C CYS A 75 -0.92 -3.36 16.28
N LEU A 76 -1.63 -2.26 16.02
CA LEU A 76 -1.97 -1.28 17.04
C LEU A 76 -3.47 -1.15 17.08
N TYR A 77 -4.04 -1.50 18.21
CA TYR A 77 -5.48 -1.37 18.42
C TYR A 77 -5.76 0.01 19.02
N LEU A 78 -6.51 0.83 18.31
CA LEU A 78 -6.78 2.21 18.71
C LEU A 78 -8.25 2.44 19.09
N GLY A 79 -8.99 1.39 19.37
CA GLY A 79 -10.40 1.51 19.71
C GLY A 79 -11.29 1.43 18.49
N ASP A 80 -11.42 2.51 17.74
CA ASP A 80 -12.25 2.55 16.55
C ASP A 80 -11.63 1.82 15.36
N VAL A 81 -10.32 1.78 15.32
CA VAL A 81 -9.58 1.21 14.20
C VAL A 81 -8.42 0.38 14.72
N THR A 82 -7.95 -0.53 13.89
CA THR A 82 -6.70 -1.25 14.11
C THR A 82 -5.77 -0.94 12.96
N ILE A 83 -4.54 -0.59 13.27
CA ILE A 83 -3.49 -0.39 12.28
C ILE A 83 -2.65 -1.65 12.25
N TYR A 84 -2.56 -2.28 11.08
CA TYR A 84 -1.69 -3.42 10.86
C TYR A 84 -0.43 -2.94 10.18
N ILE A 85 0.71 -3.31 10.74
CA ILE A 85 2.01 -3.02 10.12
C ILE A 85 2.40 -4.26 9.36
N VAL A 86 2.40 -4.16 8.03
CA VAL A 86 2.64 -5.29 7.14
C VAL A 86 4.05 -5.18 6.58
N GLU A 87 4.82 -6.25 6.69
CA GLU A 87 6.16 -6.32 6.15
C GLU A 87 6.11 -6.94 4.76
N LEU A 88 6.59 -6.20 3.76
CA LEU A 88 6.67 -6.68 2.38
C LEU A 88 7.99 -7.39 2.16
N GLU A 89 8.21 -7.94 0.95
CA GLU A 89 9.34 -8.81 0.67
C GLU A 89 10.70 -8.19 0.96
N ASN A 90 10.83 -6.90 0.74
CA ASN A 90 12.11 -6.20 0.95
C ASN A 90 12.31 -5.74 2.38
N GLY A 91 11.43 -6.12 3.30
CA GLY A 91 11.47 -5.62 4.67
C GLY A 91 10.77 -4.29 4.87
N LEU A 92 10.22 -3.70 3.80
CA LEU A 92 9.49 -2.44 3.89
C LEU A 92 8.22 -2.63 4.71
N LEU A 93 7.99 -1.74 5.66
CA LEU A 93 6.81 -1.79 6.52
C LEU A 93 5.76 -0.82 5.99
N VAL A 94 4.55 -1.32 5.81
CA VAL A 94 3.42 -0.55 5.29
C VAL A 94 2.28 -0.65 6.30
N GLU A 95 1.66 0.48 6.62
CA GLU A 95 0.53 0.52 7.54
C GLU A 95 -0.79 0.44 6.77
N ALA A 96 -1.65 -0.49 7.19
CA ALA A 96 -3.01 -0.62 6.69
C ALA A 96 -3.96 -0.45 7.86
N MET A 97 -5.02 0.33 7.67
CA MET A 97 -5.95 0.65 8.74
C MET A 97 -7.31 0.03 8.44
N LEU A 98 -7.83 -0.72 9.40
CA LEU A 98 -9.17 -1.31 9.31
C LEU A 98 -10.04 -0.78 10.43
N PRO A 99 -11.29 -0.41 10.12
CA PRO A 99 -12.23 -0.04 11.19
C PRO A 99 -12.63 -1.26 11.99
N ASN A 100 -12.78 -1.09 13.30
CA ASN A 100 -13.24 -2.13 14.20
C ASN A 100 -14.77 -2.09 14.30
N SER A 101 -15.42 -2.16 13.14
CA SER A 101 -16.87 -1.99 13.07
C SER A 101 -17.64 -3.27 13.33
N ALA A 102 -16.98 -4.40 13.23
CA ALA A 102 -17.63 -5.67 13.51
C ALA A 102 -17.73 -5.86 15.02
N SER A 103 -18.88 -6.27 15.50
CA SER A 103 -19.13 -6.39 16.93
C SER A 103 -18.09 -7.24 17.64
N GLY A 104 -17.39 -6.62 18.53
CA GLY A 104 -16.43 -7.31 19.37
C GLY A 104 -15.15 -7.73 18.70
N GLN A 105 -14.97 -7.43 17.43
CA GLN A 105 -13.73 -7.77 16.75
C GLN A 105 -12.80 -6.57 16.75
N ALA A 106 -11.69 -6.73 17.46
CA ALA A 106 -10.66 -5.71 17.48
C ALA A 106 -9.41 -6.19 16.76
N LYS A 107 -9.38 -7.45 16.35
CA LYS A 107 -8.17 -8.03 15.78
C LYS A 107 -8.55 -9.13 14.79
N PHE A 108 -8.12 -8.97 13.57
CA PHE A 108 -8.40 -9.91 12.49
C PHE A 108 -7.22 -10.82 12.18
N PHE A 109 -6.00 -10.37 12.46
CA PHE A 109 -4.76 -11.10 12.12
C PHE A 109 -3.82 -11.09 13.29
N ASP A 110 -3.01 -12.14 13.38
CA ASP A 110 -1.94 -12.24 14.39
C ASP A 110 -0.59 -11.92 13.77
N ASP A 111 0.38 -11.65 14.62
CA ASP A 111 1.75 -11.41 14.17
C ASP A 111 2.23 -12.59 13.36
N ASN A 112 2.92 -12.30 12.28
CA ASN A 112 3.48 -13.24 11.31
C ASN A 112 2.44 -13.93 10.42
N ASP A 113 1.16 -13.59 10.53
CA ASP A 113 0.18 -14.10 9.60
C ASP A 113 0.51 -13.62 8.20
N ALA A 114 0.41 -14.52 7.22
CA ALA A 114 0.55 -14.15 5.82
C ALA A 114 -0.71 -13.40 5.40
N VAL A 115 -0.52 -12.25 4.77
CA VAL A 115 -1.63 -11.42 4.33
C VAL A 115 -1.34 -10.89 2.94
N GLU A 116 -2.39 -10.37 2.32
CA GLU A 116 -2.30 -9.68 1.04
C GLU A 116 -2.86 -8.29 1.22
N ILE A 117 -2.23 -7.32 0.54
CA ILE A 117 -2.68 -5.95 0.57
C ILE A 117 -2.96 -5.49 -0.85
N ALA A 118 -3.88 -4.55 -0.99
CA ALA A 118 -4.22 -3.97 -2.27
C ALA A 118 -4.70 -2.54 -2.09
N TRP A 119 -4.49 -1.72 -3.12
CA TRP A 119 -5.02 -0.36 -3.12
C TRP A 119 -5.32 0.04 -4.56
N ARG A 120 -6.23 0.99 -4.73
CA ARG A 120 -6.54 1.49 -6.06
C ARG A 120 -5.37 2.32 -6.59
N PHE A 121 -5.13 2.25 -7.90
CA PHE A 121 -4.04 2.99 -8.53
C PHE A 121 -4.15 4.50 -8.26
N ASP A 122 -5.37 5.00 -8.06
CA ASP A 122 -5.60 6.43 -7.82
C ASP A 122 -5.63 6.80 -6.35
N ALA A 123 -5.29 5.87 -5.45
CA ALA A 123 -5.31 6.12 -4.01
C ALA A 123 -4.07 6.86 -3.53
N GLY A 124 -2.95 6.74 -4.22
CA GLY A 124 -1.71 7.35 -3.79
C GLY A 124 -1.28 8.50 -4.66
N HIS A 125 -0.27 9.23 -4.22
CA HIS A 125 0.29 10.35 -4.97
C HIS A 125 1.79 10.19 -5.09
N PHE A 126 2.30 10.25 -6.31
CA PHE A 126 3.74 10.18 -6.56
C PHE A 126 4.32 11.59 -6.48
N LEU A 127 5.30 11.76 -5.62
CA LEU A 127 5.98 13.05 -5.41
C LEU A 127 7.41 12.89 -5.90
N ALA A 128 7.74 13.55 -7.01
CA ALA A 128 9.10 13.49 -7.56
C ALA A 128 10.08 14.18 -6.62
N GLU A 129 11.26 13.63 -6.55
CA GLU A 129 12.32 14.22 -5.75
C GLU A 129 12.87 15.49 -6.38
#